data_0303964bc76939a7c3c50f05d4629d22
#
_entry.id   0303964bc76939a7c3c50f05d4629d22
#
_cell.length_a   1.000
_cell.length_b   1.000
_cell.length_c   1.000
_cell.angle_alpha   90.00
_cell.angle_beta   90.00
_cell.angle_gamma   90.00
#
_symmetry.space_group_name_H-M   'P 1'
#
loop_
_entity.id
_entity.type
_entity.pdbx_description
1 polymer ?
#
loop_
_entity_poly.entity_id
_entity_poly.type
_entity_poly.pdbx_seq_one_letter_code
_entity_poly.pdbx_strand_id
1 'polypeptide(L)'
;MDYERTRDADAVVVGAGLAGLAAARELRSKGIEPIVVEARDRVGGRTLNEPLGDGQVVEVGGQWIGPTQDRMAALARDVGVGTFPTHVAGERLIEFDGRLSRYSGRIPKIGAGVLADVQQAQLKLDRLARKVPLDAPWRAPRAERLDSQTFWSWMRRNVYTRGGRTLIEIATEAVWAAEPAEISLLHMLFYIHSAGSFDLLVETEGGAQQDRFVGGSQLVSIRLAEELGDAVELSAPVRRIEHSGDGVVVHADGLEVRARRAIVAVPPALCGRIAYDPPLPGYRDQLTQRMPQGSVIKCMAVYDTPFWREQGLSGEATSDVGPAKLIFDNTPPSGTPGVLVGFLEGARAREYGRMRAPERRAAVLRGIERLYGPRAGDPSRFIERSWADEEWTRGCYGCYMPPGGWTQFGPALREPIGPIHWAGAETATVWNGYMDGAVQSGQRAAAEVLAAAFDRSSSQVETL
;
A
#
# COMPACT_ATOMS: atom_id res chain seq x y z
N MET A 1 8.07 5.16 -34.08
CA MET A 1 6.79 5.67 -33.59
C MET A 1 6.83 7.17 -33.78
N ASP A 2 5.86 7.73 -34.49
CA ASP A 2 5.78 9.20 -34.59
C ASP A 2 5.08 9.68 -33.30
N TYR A 3 5.79 10.45 -32.47
CA TYR A 3 5.22 11.05 -31.27
C TYR A 3 4.52 12.35 -31.65
N GLU A 4 3.27 12.50 -31.17
CA GLU A 4 2.52 13.73 -31.44
C GLU A 4 3.10 14.93 -30.72
N ARG A 5 3.78 14.70 -29.56
CA ARG A 5 4.36 15.73 -28.70
C ARG A 5 5.72 15.29 -28.16
N THR A 6 6.68 16.22 -28.14
CA THR A 6 7.97 16.07 -27.44
C THR A 6 8.09 17.18 -26.40
N ARG A 7 8.58 16.82 -25.20
CA ARG A 7 8.84 17.75 -24.10
C ARG A 7 10.25 17.55 -23.54
N ASP A 8 10.89 18.63 -23.16
CA ASP A 8 12.15 18.64 -22.43
C ASP A 8 11.90 18.98 -20.96
N ALA A 9 12.64 18.34 -20.04
CA ALA A 9 12.56 18.57 -18.61
C ALA A 9 13.93 18.35 -17.95
N ASP A 10 14.10 18.84 -16.73
CA ASP A 10 15.28 18.48 -15.92
C ASP A 10 15.19 17.05 -15.41
N ALA A 11 13.99 16.62 -15.02
CA ALA A 11 13.71 15.26 -14.57
C ALA A 11 12.34 14.77 -15.07
N VAL A 12 12.23 13.48 -15.35
CA VAL A 12 10.94 12.83 -15.65
C VAL A 12 10.57 11.87 -14.52
N VAL A 13 9.32 11.92 -14.08
CA VAL A 13 8.77 11.04 -13.05
C VAL A 13 7.72 10.14 -13.67
N VAL A 14 7.94 8.83 -13.62
CA VAL A 14 7.03 7.82 -14.18
C VAL A 14 6.08 7.33 -13.09
N GLY A 15 4.82 7.73 -13.20
CA GLY A 15 3.72 7.40 -12.26
C GLY A 15 3.32 8.58 -11.37
N ALA A 16 2.03 8.98 -11.42
CA ALA A 16 1.42 10.01 -10.59
C ALA A 16 0.71 9.46 -9.34
N GLY A 17 1.28 8.42 -8.71
CA GLY A 17 0.93 8.04 -7.34
C GLY A 17 1.57 8.98 -6.32
N LEU A 18 1.26 8.79 -5.03
CA LEU A 18 1.81 9.62 -3.94
C LEU A 18 3.34 9.75 -3.98
N ALA A 19 4.06 8.65 -4.30
CA ALA A 19 5.51 8.66 -4.39
C ALA A 19 6.03 9.58 -5.51
N GLY A 20 5.45 9.46 -6.71
CA GLY A 20 5.86 10.26 -7.86
C GLY A 20 5.49 11.73 -7.70
N LEU A 21 4.28 12.03 -7.22
CA LEU A 21 3.85 13.41 -6.98
C LEU A 21 4.67 14.08 -5.86
N ALA A 22 4.98 13.35 -4.78
CA ALA A 22 5.85 13.85 -3.72
C ALA A 22 7.28 14.12 -4.23
N ALA A 23 7.82 13.25 -5.10
CA ALA A 23 9.12 13.46 -5.73
C ALA A 23 9.11 14.69 -6.64
N ALA A 24 8.10 14.85 -7.48
CA ALA A 24 7.97 15.98 -8.39
C ALA A 24 7.84 17.31 -7.62
N ARG A 25 7.01 17.35 -6.56
CA ARG A 25 6.89 18.52 -5.68
C ARG A 25 8.21 18.89 -5.03
N GLU A 26 8.96 17.90 -4.51
CA GLU A 26 10.27 18.12 -3.90
C GLU A 26 11.28 18.67 -4.91
N LEU A 27 11.37 18.10 -6.11
CA LEU A 27 12.23 18.58 -7.19
C LEU A 27 11.91 20.03 -7.54
N ARG A 28 10.63 20.35 -7.77
CA ARG A 28 10.19 21.72 -8.10
C ARG A 28 10.52 22.72 -7.00
N SER A 29 10.38 22.33 -5.74
CA SER A 29 10.76 23.19 -4.59
C SER A 29 12.25 23.57 -4.57
N LYS A 30 13.08 22.83 -5.28
CA LYS A 30 14.53 23.03 -5.42
C LYS A 30 14.92 23.61 -6.78
N GLY A 31 13.97 24.07 -7.58
CA GLY A 31 14.21 24.70 -8.88
C GLY A 31 14.51 23.71 -10.02
N ILE A 32 14.20 22.44 -9.85
CA ILE A 32 14.25 21.41 -10.90
C ILE A 32 12.85 21.27 -11.51
N GLU A 33 12.72 21.42 -12.80
CA GLU A 33 11.43 21.32 -13.49
C GLU A 33 11.12 19.85 -13.87
N PRO A 34 10.18 19.20 -13.14
CA PRO A 34 9.81 17.83 -13.44
C PRO A 34 8.68 17.76 -14.47
N ILE A 35 8.64 16.66 -15.25
CA ILE A 35 7.43 16.20 -15.92
C ILE A 35 7.03 14.86 -15.29
N VAL A 36 5.75 14.74 -14.89
CA VAL A 36 5.17 13.50 -14.34
C VAL A 36 4.33 12.86 -15.42
N VAL A 37 4.60 11.59 -15.74
CA VAL A 37 3.90 10.84 -16.78
C VAL A 37 3.10 9.70 -16.15
N GLU A 38 1.78 9.75 -16.26
CA GLU A 38 0.85 8.77 -15.67
C GLU A 38 0.10 8.00 -16.76
N ALA A 39 0.01 6.70 -16.56
CA ALA A 39 -0.64 5.80 -17.49
C ALA A 39 -2.18 5.95 -17.51
N ARG A 40 -2.78 6.31 -16.36
CA ARG A 40 -4.21 6.50 -16.20
C ARG A 40 -4.66 7.91 -16.58
N ASP A 41 -5.94 8.06 -16.73
CA ASP A 41 -6.65 9.34 -16.83
C ASP A 41 -6.80 10.07 -15.48
N ARG A 42 -6.16 9.56 -14.42
CA ARG A 42 -6.25 10.05 -13.05
C ARG A 42 -4.94 9.90 -12.28
N VAL A 43 -4.76 10.73 -11.29
CA VAL A 43 -3.68 10.63 -10.30
C VAL A 43 -4.06 9.76 -9.10
N GLY A 44 -3.10 9.48 -8.22
CA GLY A 44 -3.28 8.80 -6.94
C GLY A 44 -2.83 7.34 -6.92
N GLY A 45 -2.66 6.71 -8.09
CA GLY A 45 -2.21 5.32 -8.16
C GLY A 45 -3.12 4.37 -7.36
N ARG A 46 -2.61 3.85 -6.23
CA ARG A 46 -3.32 2.95 -5.30
C ARG A 46 -4.26 3.67 -4.30
N THR A 47 -4.36 4.99 -4.32
CA THR A 47 -5.44 5.74 -3.68
C THR A 47 -6.51 6.06 -4.72
N LEU A 48 -7.76 5.80 -4.39
CA LEU A 48 -8.89 6.01 -5.29
C LEU A 48 -10.16 6.23 -4.49
N ASN A 49 -10.85 7.32 -4.79
CA ASN A 49 -12.15 7.66 -4.22
C ASN A 49 -13.28 7.17 -5.13
N GLU A 50 -14.35 6.72 -4.53
CA GLU A 50 -15.62 6.36 -5.20
C GLU A 50 -16.71 7.29 -4.68
N PRO A 51 -17.43 8.04 -5.54
CA PRO A 51 -18.49 8.93 -5.12
C PRO A 51 -19.69 8.18 -4.52
N LEU A 52 -20.20 8.71 -3.40
CA LEU A 52 -21.47 8.25 -2.79
C LEU A 52 -22.67 9.13 -3.15
N GLY A 53 -22.45 10.32 -3.66
CA GLY A 53 -23.42 11.39 -3.86
C GLY A 53 -23.21 12.52 -2.85
N ASP A 54 -23.86 13.66 -3.10
CA ASP A 54 -23.83 14.86 -2.21
C ASP A 54 -22.43 15.30 -1.80
N GLY A 55 -21.43 15.17 -2.67
CA GLY A 55 -20.04 15.51 -2.43
C GLY A 55 -19.29 14.54 -1.51
N GLN A 56 -19.92 13.45 -1.11
CA GLN A 56 -19.30 12.43 -0.25
C GLN A 56 -18.61 11.35 -1.07
N VAL A 57 -17.59 10.76 -0.49
CA VAL A 57 -16.79 9.69 -1.10
C VAL A 57 -16.49 8.59 -0.10
N VAL A 58 -16.20 7.41 -0.62
CA VAL A 58 -15.48 6.34 0.09
C VAL A 58 -14.22 5.97 -0.68
N GLU A 59 -13.23 5.49 0.03
CA GLU A 59 -11.96 5.09 -0.56
C GLU A 59 -12.00 3.61 -0.96
N VAL A 60 -11.97 3.32 -2.24
CA VAL A 60 -11.82 1.95 -2.77
C VAL A 60 -10.35 1.52 -2.85
N GLY A 61 -9.41 2.44 -2.58
CA GLY A 61 -7.98 2.21 -2.41
C GLY A 61 -7.52 2.33 -0.96
N GLY A 62 -6.24 2.71 -0.77
CA GLY A 62 -5.67 3.05 0.54
C GLY A 62 -6.43 4.20 1.17
N GLN A 63 -6.74 4.10 2.48
CA GLN A 63 -7.64 5.05 3.13
C GLN A 63 -7.17 5.57 4.48
N TRP A 64 -6.39 4.78 5.22
CA TRP A 64 -6.07 5.07 6.61
C TRP A 64 -4.71 5.73 6.79
N ILE A 65 -4.62 6.52 7.86
CA ILE A 65 -3.40 7.09 8.39
C ILE A 65 -3.42 6.93 9.92
N GLY A 66 -2.25 6.78 10.51
CA GLY A 66 -2.14 6.63 11.96
C GLY A 66 -0.91 7.31 12.53
N PRO A 67 -0.67 7.13 13.83
CA PRO A 67 0.49 7.68 14.52
C PRO A 67 1.81 7.34 13.82
N THR A 68 2.77 8.26 13.85
CA THR A 68 4.11 8.14 13.24
C THR A 68 4.15 8.12 11.71
N GLN A 69 3.00 8.24 11.03
CA GLN A 69 2.92 8.46 9.59
C GLN A 69 3.03 9.98 9.28
N ASP A 70 4.10 10.59 9.76
CA ASP A 70 4.25 12.04 9.86
C ASP A 70 4.41 12.74 8.51
N ARG A 71 5.00 12.06 7.52
CA ARG A 71 5.20 12.61 6.18
C ARG A 71 3.90 12.74 5.42
N MET A 72 3.07 11.69 5.48
CA MET A 72 1.75 11.72 4.87
C MET A 72 0.82 12.73 5.57
N ALA A 73 0.88 12.81 6.91
CA ALA A 73 0.14 13.80 7.69
C ALA A 73 0.55 15.24 7.37
N ALA A 74 1.85 15.50 7.25
CA ALA A 74 2.37 16.79 6.85
C ALA A 74 1.94 17.16 5.42
N LEU A 75 2.10 16.23 4.48
CA LEU A 75 1.72 16.45 3.09
C LEU A 75 0.22 16.76 2.94
N ALA A 76 -0.65 16.02 3.64
CA ALA A 76 -2.09 16.27 3.63
C ALA A 76 -2.42 17.67 4.16
N ARG A 77 -1.82 18.08 5.27
CA ARG A 77 -1.98 19.45 5.82
C ARG A 77 -1.53 20.52 4.85
N ASP A 78 -0.37 20.33 4.22
CA ASP A 78 0.21 21.29 3.28
C ASP A 78 -0.72 21.57 2.09
N VAL A 79 -1.43 20.52 1.62
CA VAL A 79 -2.39 20.66 0.51
C VAL A 79 -3.85 20.88 0.99
N GLY A 80 -4.05 21.18 2.27
CA GLY A 80 -5.36 21.53 2.82
C GLY A 80 -6.34 20.37 2.99
N VAL A 81 -5.84 19.14 3.15
CA VAL A 81 -6.67 17.94 3.39
C VAL A 81 -6.63 17.56 4.87
N GLY A 82 -7.76 17.68 5.55
CA GLY A 82 -7.92 17.29 6.96
C GLY A 82 -8.13 15.79 7.13
N THR A 83 -8.06 15.34 8.39
CA THR A 83 -8.37 13.95 8.77
C THR A 83 -9.51 13.89 9.80
N PHE A 84 -10.12 12.73 9.94
CA PHE A 84 -11.14 12.44 10.95
C PHE A 84 -10.95 11.00 11.47
N PRO A 85 -11.30 10.71 12.73
CA PRO A 85 -11.09 9.41 13.33
C PRO A 85 -11.99 8.33 12.72
N THR A 86 -11.45 7.13 12.54
CA THR A 86 -12.24 5.92 12.26
C THR A 86 -13.18 5.67 13.42
N HIS A 87 -14.45 5.35 13.13
CA HIS A 87 -15.43 5.09 14.17
C HIS A 87 -15.11 3.77 14.90
N VAL A 88 -14.95 3.86 16.24
CA VAL A 88 -14.63 2.71 17.11
C VAL A 88 -15.55 2.60 18.32
N ALA A 89 -16.49 3.55 18.48
CA ALA A 89 -17.39 3.55 19.63
C ALA A 89 -18.39 2.39 19.54
N GLY A 90 -18.56 1.66 20.65
CA GLY A 90 -19.43 0.51 20.74
C GLY A 90 -18.67 -0.81 20.91
N GLU A 91 -19.41 -1.91 20.90
CA GLU A 91 -18.84 -3.27 20.99
C GLU A 91 -18.35 -3.74 19.62
N ARG A 92 -17.24 -4.46 19.61
CA ARG A 92 -16.72 -5.17 18.46
C ARG A 92 -17.32 -6.58 18.38
N LEU A 93 -17.36 -7.13 17.17
CA LEU A 93 -17.77 -8.51 16.94
C LEU A 93 -16.56 -9.40 16.68
N ILE A 94 -16.59 -10.61 17.23
CA ILE A 94 -15.68 -11.67 16.83
C ILE A 94 -16.44 -12.97 16.61
N GLU A 95 -16.32 -13.53 15.42
CA GLU A 95 -16.76 -14.87 15.08
C GLU A 95 -15.53 -15.75 15.02
N PHE A 96 -15.43 -16.69 15.97
CA PHE A 96 -14.24 -17.50 16.13
C PHE A 96 -14.60 -18.89 16.64
N ASP A 97 -14.10 -19.95 15.99
CA ASP A 97 -14.38 -21.35 16.30
C ASP A 97 -15.88 -21.64 16.42
N GLY A 98 -16.67 -21.11 15.46
CA GLY A 98 -18.12 -21.30 15.36
C GLY A 98 -18.96 -20.50 16.38
N ARG A 99 -18.36 -19.53 17.08
CA ARG A 99 -19.06 -18.69 18.06
C ARG A 99 -18.96 -17.21 17.70
N LEU A 100 -20.09 -16.54 17.60
CA LEU A 100 -20.18 -15.09 17.50
C LEU A 100 -20.26 -14.48 18.91
N SER A 101 -19.39 -13.53 19.22
CA SER A 101 -19.32 -12.86 20.51
C SER A 101 -19.14 -11.36 20.33
N ARG A 102 -19.66 -10.59 21.32
CA ARG A 102 -19.42 -9.15 21.45
C ARG A 102 -18.38 -8.89 22.52
N TYR A 103 -17.52 -7.90 22.31
CA TYR A 103 -16.54 -7.50 23.30
C TYR A 103 -16.25 -5.99 23.21
N SER A 104 -15.84 -5.41 24.33
CA SER A 104 -15.42 -4.01 24.43
C SER A 104 -13.90 -3.93 24.57
N GLY A 105 -13.31 -2.85 24.06
CA GLY A 105 -11.86 -2.65 24.10
C GLY A 105 -11.09 -3.54 23.11
N ARG A 106 -9.79 -3.76 23.36
CA ARG A 106 -8.86 -4.41 22.43
C ARG A 106 -8.81 -5.93 22.54
N ILE A 107 -9.25 -6.50 23.66
CA ILE A 107 -9.05 -7.93 23.95
C ILE A 107 -10.33 -8.69 23.63
N PRO A 108 -10.35 -9.50 22.57
CA PRO A 108 -11.51 -10.29 22.20
C PRO A 108 -11.80 -11.41 23.23
N LYS A 109 -13.06 -11.79 23.37
CA LYS A 109 -13.50 -12.89 24.25
C LYS A 109 -13.21 -14.25 23.60
N ILE A 110 -11.95 -14.60 23.52
CA ILE A 110 -11.42 -15.90 23.11
C ILE A 110 -10.63 -16.51 24.26
N GLY A 111 -10.25 -17.79 24.16
CA GLY A 111 -9.57 -18.47 25.28
C GLY A 111 -8.26 -17.78 25.70
N ALA A 112 -8.05 -17.63 27.03
CA ALA A 112 -6.88 -16.97 27.59
C ALA A 112 -5.53 -17.55 27.09
N GLY A 113 -5.48 -18.88 26.86
CA GLY A 113 -4.30 -19.53 26.28
C GLY A 113 -4.00 -19.09 24.85
N VAL A 114 -5.01 -18.77 24.04
CA VAL A 114 -4.86 -18.23 22.68
C VAL A 114 -4.29 -16.81 22.75
N LEU A 115 -4.83 -15.97 23.63
CA LEU A 115 -4.35 -14.59 23.81
C LEU A 115 -2.89 -14.55 24.29
N ALA A 116 -2.55 -15.36 25.28
CA ALA A 116 -1.18 -15.46 25.79
C ALA A 116 -0.21 -15.92 24.70
N ASP A 117 -0.63 -16.85 23.84
CA ASP A 117 0.16 -17.36 22.73
C ASP A 117 0.38 -16.30 21.64
N VAL A 118 -0.65 -15.54 21.27
CA VAL A 118 -0.53 -14.41 20.34
C VAL A 118 0.41 -13.35 20.93
N GLN A 119 0.23 -12.95 22.18
CA GLN A 119 1.06 -11.93 22.84
C GLN A 119 2.54 -12.33 22.89
N GLN A 120 2.85 -13.59 23.23
CA GLN A 120 4.25 -14.03 23.26
C GLN A 120 4.86 -14.07 21.85
N ALA A 121 4.07 -14.38 20.82
CA ALA A 121 4.53 -14.37 19.44
C ALA A 121 4.82 -12.95 18.95
N GLN A 122 3.94 -11.99 19.25
CA GLN A 122 4.14 -10.56 18.95
C GLN A 122 5.42 -10.02 19.62
N LEU A 123 5.63 -10.27 20.91
CA LEU A 123 6.85 -9.86 21.62
C LEU A 123 8.12 -10.46 21.00
N LYS A 124 8.07 -11.71 20.51
CA LYS A 124 9.19 -12.33 19.80
C LYS A 124 9.44 -11.66 18.45
N LEU A 125 8.37 -11.38 17.69
CA LEU A 125 8.47 -10.70 16.39
C LEU A 125 9.07 -9.31 16.54
N ASP A 126 8.57 -8.49 17.45
CA ASP A 126 9.09 -7.14 17.70
C ASP A 126 10.56 -7.14 18.13
N ARG A 127 10.96 -8.10 18.99
CA ARG A 127 12.36 -8.25 19.40
C ARG A 127 13.27 -8.62 18.23
N LEU A 128 12.80 -9.48 17.32
CA LEU A 128 13.54 -9.86 16.12
C LEU A 128 13.56 -8.73 15.10
N ALA A 129 12.46 -8.05 14.91
CA ALA A 129 12.27 -6.95 13.97
C ALA A 129 13.25 -5.79 14.23
N ARG A 130 13.40 -5.38 15.50
CA ARG A 130 14.36 -4.32 15.90
C ARG A 130 15.84 -4.62 15.56
N LYS A 131 16.18 -5.85 15.20
CA LYS A 131 17.54 -6.23 14.77
C LYS A 131 17.77 -6.15 13.26
N VAL A 132 16.72 -5.87 12.49
CA VAL A 132 16.80 -5.77 11.04
C VAL A 132 17.10 -4.32 10.65
N PRO A 133 18.23 -4.01 10.01
CA PRO A 133 18.52 -2.66 9.52
C PRO A 133 17.49 -2.25 8.46
N LEU A 134 16.91 -1.05 8.59
CA LEU A 134 15.85 -0.57 7.69
C LEU A 134 16.37 -0.19 6.29
N ASP A 135 17.60 0.28 6.22
CA ASP A 135 18.28 0.62 4.96
C ASP A 135 18.82 -0.59 4.21
N ALA A 136 19.19 -1.65 4.95
CA ALA A 136 19.85 -2.84 4.41
C ALA A 136 19.38 -4.15 5.12
N PRO A 137 18.10 -4.58 4.95
CA PRO A 137 17.57 -5.79 5.61
C PRO A 137 18.41 -7.04 5.40
N TRP A 138 19.06 -7.17 4.23
CA TRP A 138 19.98 -8.27 3.90
C TRP A 138 21.27 -8.31 4.76
N ARG A 139 21.57 -7.25 5.54
CA ARG A 139 22.66 -7.20 6.50
C ARG A 139 22.23 -7.54 7.94
N ALA A 140 20.98 -7.94 8.14
CA ALA A 140 20.50 -8.35 9.45
C ALA A 140 21.31 -9.54 10.01
N PRO A 141 21.47 -9.65 11.33
CA PRO A 141 22.07 -10.85 11.92
C PRO A 141 21.32 -12.11 11.48
N ARG A 142 22.03 -13.06 10.84
CA ARG A 142 21.47 -14.30 10.27
C ARG A 142 20.45 -14.04 9.14
N ALA A 143 20.64 -13.00 8.33
CA ALA A 143 19.75 -12.64 7.24
C ALA A 143 19.40 -13.84 6.34
N GLU A 144 20.38 -14.61 5.87
CA GLU A 144 20.17 -15.81 5.06
C GLU A 144 19.20 -16.81 5.70
N ARG A 145 19.37 -17.09 7.01
CA ARG A 145 18.47 -17.99 7.74
C ARG A 145 17.07 -17.42 7.91
N LEU A 146 16.94 -16.10 8.10
CA LEU A 146 15.65 -15.44 8.23
C LEU A 146 14.94 -15.37 6.89
N ASP A 147 15.67 -15.09 5.81
CA ASP A 147 15.15 -14.92 4.47
C ASP A 147 14.86 -16.24 3.73
N SER A 148 15.54 -17.35 4.11
CA SER A 148 15.31 -18.65 3.48
C SER A 148 14.04 -19.38 3.95
N GLN A 149 13.29 -18.82 4.89
CA GLN A 149 12.07 -19.41 5.43
C GLN A 149 10.88 -18.47 5.29
N THR A 150 9.69 -19.07 5.15
CA THR A 150 8.43 -18.32 5.17
C THR A 150 8.04 -17.92 6.59
N PHE A 151 7.21 -16.88 6.72
CA PHE A 151 6.61 -16.53 8.00
C PHE A 151 5.76 -17.69 8.56
N TRP A 152 5.04 -18.43 7.71
CA TRP A 152 4.32 -19.66 8.12
C TRP A 152 5.23 -20.69 8.80
N SER A 153 6.43 -20.92 8.26
CA SER A 153 7.39 -21.84 8.86
C SER A 153 7.83 -21.40 10.26
N TRP A 154 7.93 -20.09 10.50
CA TRP A 154 8.21 -19.52 11.81
C TRP A 154 6.98 -19.67 12.74
N MET A 155 5.79 -19.36 12.27
CA MET A 155 4.53 -19.49 13.04
C MET A 155 4.34 -20.91 13.56
N ARG A 156 4.53 -21.92 12.71
CA ARG A 156 4.39 -23.34 13.12
C ARG A 156 5.31 -23.72 14.29
N ARG A 157 6.43 -23.05 14.48
CA ARG A 157 7.41 -23.33 15.55
C ARG A 157 7.25 -22.45 16.78
N ASN A 158 6.60 -21.32 16.65
CA ASN A 158 6.55 -20.29 17.69
C ASN A 158 5.16 -19.91 18.15
N VAL A 159 4.10 -20.36 17.48
CA VAL A 159 2.69 -20.18 17.85
C VAL A 159 2.10 -21.56 18.12
N TYR A 160 1.75 -21.81 19.34
CA TYR A 160 1.48 -23.17 19.82
C TYR A 160 0.01 -23.58 19.67
N THR A 161 -0.91 -22.61 19.79
CA THR A 161 -2.35 -22.87 19.69
C THR A 161 -2.84 -22.75 18.25
N ARG A 162 -3.89 -23.51 17.89
CA ARG A 162 -4.57 -23.35 16.60
C ARG A 162 -5.13 -21.94 16.46
N GLY A 163 -5.83 -21.47 17.51
CA GLY A 163 -6.44 -20.15 17.53
C GLY A 163 -5.43 -19.01 17.36
N GLY A 164 -4.27 -19.10 18.02
CA GLY A 164 -3.19 -18.11 17.87
C GLY A 164 -2.68 -18.05 16.44
N ARG A 165 -2.50 -19.21 15.78
CA ARG A 165 -2.10 -19.23 14.35
C ARG A 165 -3.15 -18.60 13.46
N THR A 166 -4.43 -18.92 13.65
CA THR A 166 -5.55 -18.33 12.88
C THR A 166 -5.60 -16.81 13.02
N LEU A 167 -5.44 -16.26 14.22
CA LEU A 167 -5.46 -14.81 14.43
C LEU A 167 -4.26 -14.10 13.77
N ILE A 168 -3.04 -14.66 13.89
CA ILE A 168 -1.86 -14.09 13.24
C ILE A 168 -1.95 -14.23 11.72
N GLU A 169 -2.57 -15.29 11.21
CA GLU A 169 -2.85 -15.47 9.79
C GLU A 169 -3.81 -14.38 9.27
N ILE A 170 -4.94 -14.15 9.96
CA ILE A 170 -5.88 -13.06 9.63
C ILE A 170 -5.16 -11.71 9.64
N ALA A 171 -4.37 -11.41 10.67
CA ALA A 171 -3.60 -10.17 10.75
C ALA A 171 -2.59 -10.04 9.60
N THR A 172 -1.95 -11.15 9.19
CA THR A 172 -1.02 -11.15 8.06
C THR A 172 -1.73 -10.86 6.75
N GLU A 173 -2.84 -11.54 6.49
CA GLU A 173 -3.65 -11.29 5.30
C GLU A 173 -4.10 -9.81 5.24
N ALA A 174 -4.56 -9.27 6.37
CA ALA A 174 -5.02 -7.89 6.51
C ALA A 174 -3.94 -6.82 6.21
N VAL A 175 -2.69 -7.11 6.52
CA VAL A 175 -1.59 -6.14 6.34
C VAL A 175 -0.89 -6.29 5.00
N TRP A 176 -0.73 -7.51 4.49
CA TRP A 176 0.03 -7.79 3.26
C TRP A 176 -0.83 -8.23 2.08
N ALA A 177 -2.11 -8.53 2.29
CA ALA A 177 -2.98 -9.16 1.28
C ALA A 177 -2.33 -10.42 0.67
N ALA A 178 -1.61 -11.17 1.49
CA ALA A 178 -0.85 -12.36 1.13
C ALA A 178 -0.84 -13.37 2.30
N GLU A 179 -0.60 -14.63 1.96
CA GLU A 179 -0.55 -15.71 2.95
C GLU A 179 0.80 -15.69 3.70
N PRO A 180 0.84 -16.08 4.99
CA PRO A 180 2.12 -16.24 5.72
C PRO A 180 3.10 -17.20 5.04
N ALA A 181 2.61 -18.11 4.20
CA ALA A 181 3.42 -19.05 3.43
C ALA A 181 4.12 -18.42 2.21
N GLU A 182 3.68 -17.25 1.78
CA GLU A 182 4.21 -16.54 0.61
C GLU A 182 5.31 -15.53 0.99
N ILE A 183 5.32 -15.05 2.23
CA ILE A 183 6.16 -13.95 2.71
C ILE A 183 7.42 -14.49 3.39
N SER A 184 8.59 -13.93 3.06
CA SER A 184 9.84 -14.18 3.78
C SER A 184 9.72 -13.73 5.24
N LEU A 185 10.26 -14.51 6.18
CA LEU A 185 10.34 -14.07 7.58
C LEU A 185 11.17 -12.79 7.71
N LEU A 186 12.24 -12.62 6.94
CA LEU A 186 13.03 -11.40 6.97
C LEU A 186 12.21 -10.19 6.50
N HIS A 187 11.35 -10.36 5.48
CA HIS A 187 10.46 -9.30 5.02
C HIS A 187 9.41 -8.93 6.09
N MET A 188 8.81 -9.92 6.72
CA MET A 188 7.91 -9.70 7.85
C MET A 188 8.57 -8.85 8.95
N LEU A 189 9.79 -9.22 9.37
CA LEU A 189 10.52 -8.52 10.42
C LEU A 189 10.93 -7.09 10.00
N PHE A 190 11.38 -6.91 8.77
CA PHE A 190 11.68 -5.59 8.20
C PHE A 190 10.43 -4.70 8.21
N TYR A 191 9.30 -5.22 7.75
CA TYR A 191 8.05 -4.48 7.65
C TYR A 191 7.53 -4.04 9.03
N ILE A 192 7.55 -4.95 10.02
CA ILE A 192 7.21 -4.63 11.41
C ILE A 192 8.13 -3.52 11.95
N HIS A 193 9.45 -3.62 11.72
CA HIS A 193 10.39 -2.60 12.16
C HIS A 193 10.16 -1.26 11.46
N SER A 194 9.83 -1.27 10.17
CA SER A 194 9.56 -0.05 9.39
C SER A 194 8.37 0.74 9.91
N ALA A 195 7.37 0.07 10.50
CA ALA A 195 6.22 0.68 11.15
C ALA A 195 6.44 0.97 12.66
N GLY A 196 7.45 0.32 13.26
CA GLY A 196 7.78 0.44 14.68
C GLY A 196 7.41 -0.79 15.51
N SER A 197 6.22 -1.38 15.35
CA SER A 197 5.80 -2.61 16.01
C SER A 197 4.69 -3.34 15.24
N PHE A 198 4.44 -4.59 15.61
CA PHE A 198 3.32 -5.36 15.05
C PHE A 198 1.96 -4.74 15.42
N ASP A 199 1.81 -4.24 16.66
CA ASP A 199 0.57 -3.62 17.12
C ASP A 199 0.21 -2.38 16.29
N LEU A 200 1.20 -1.53 15.94
CA LEU A 200 0.97 -0.37 15.08
C LEU A 200 0.41 -0.74 13.71
N LEU A 201 0.72 -1.93 13.20
CA LEU A 201 0.21 -2.40 11.91
C LEU A 201 -1.25 -2.84 11.95
N VAL A 202 -1.74 -3.36 13.09
CA VAL A 202 -3.02 -4.07 13.18
C VAL A 202 -4.11 -3.34 13.98
N GLU A 203 -3.75 -2.34 14.80
CA GLU A 203 -4.70 -1.64 15.65
C GLU A 203 -5.38 -0.47 14.95
N THR A 204 -6.65 -0.25 15.30
CA THR A 204 -7.41 0.93 14.87
C THR A 204 -7.05 2.12 15.75
N GLU A 205 -7.29 2.07 17.05
CA GLU A 205 -6.89 3.13 17.99
C GLU A 205 -5.40 3.05 18.32
N GLY A 206 -4.67 4.13 17.99
CA GLY A 206 -3.24 4.20 18.19
C GLY A 206 -2.43 3.38 17.19
N GLY A 207 -3.04 2.92 16.09
CA GLY A 207 -2.43 2.15 15.03
C GLY A 207 -2.67 2.74 13.63
N ALA A 208 -2.31 1.98 12.61
CA ALA A 208 -2.31 2.44 11.23
C ALA A 208 -3.71 2.76 10.66
N GLN A 209 -4.78 2.29 11.31
CA GLN A 209 -6.17 2.48 10.87
C GLN A 209 -6.90 3.57 11.68
N GLN A 210 -6.16 4.44 12.39
CA GLN A 210 -6.74 5.41 13.33
C GLN A 210 -7.60 6.47 12.66
N ASP A 211 -7.10 7.10 11.61
CA ASP A 211 -7.75 8.22 10.96
C ASP A 211 -7.97 7.99 9.47
N ARG A 212 -8.93 8.71 8.91
CA ARG A 212 -9.24 8.78 7.47
C ARG A 212 -9.18 10.22 6.99
N PHE A 213 -9.12 10.43 5.68
CA PHE A 213 -9.01 11.76 5.07
C PHE A 213 -10.38 12.34 4.74
N VAL A 214 -10.61 13.59 5.09
CA VAL A 214 -11.80 14.35 4.67
C VAL A 214 -11.75 14.52 3.14
N GLY A 215 -12.79 14.05 2.45
CA GLY A 215 -12.81 14.01 0.99
C GLY A 215 -12.01 12.86 0.37
N GLY A 216 -11.54 11.92 1.22
CA GLY A 216 -10.83 10.70 0.83
C GLY A 216 -9.35 10.91 0.52
N SER A 217 -8.57 9.84 0.65
CA SER A 217 -7.10 9.86 0.54
C SER A 217 -6.57 10.28 -0.84
N GLN A 218 -7.33 10.01 -1.92
CA GLN A 218 -6.94 10.43 -3.27
C GLN A 218 -6.90 11.96 -3.42
N LEU A 219 -7.67 12.71 -2.60
CA LEU A 219 -7.73 14.16 -2.66
C LEU A 219 -6.34 14.80 -2.46
N VAL A 220 -5.47 14.19 -1.64
CA VAL A 220 -4.09 14.63 -1.48
C VAL A 220 -3.33 14.60 -2.82
N SER A 221 -3.47 13.51 -3.57
CA SER A 221 -2.84 13.39 -4.89
C SER A 221 -3.44 14.35 -5.92
N ILE A 222 -4.75 14.61 -5.85
CA ILE A 222 -5.43 15.57 -6.73
C ILE A 222 -4.88 16.98 -6.47
N ARG A 223 -4.79 17.41 -5.21
CA ARG A 223 -4.25 18.71 -4.84
C ARG A 223 -2.77 18.90 -5.25
N LEU A 224 -1.96 17.83 -5.08
CA LEU A 224 -0.57 17.86 -5.55
C LEU A 224 -0.49 18.00 -7.08
N ALA A 225 -1.35 17.33 -7.81
CA ALA A 225 -1.40 17.47 -9.27
C ALA A 225 -1.87 18.86 -9.69
N GLU A 226 -2.84 19.46 -8.98
CA GLU A 226 -3.24 20.86 -9.20
C GLU A 226 -2.10 21.83 -8.95
N GLU A 227 -1.27 21.66 -7.90
CA GLU A 227 -0.06 22.46 -7.66
C GLU A 227 0.98 22.30 -8.79
N LEU A 228 1.12 21.08 -9.33
CA LEU A 228 2.07 20.78 -10.40
C LEU A 228 1.58 21.22 -11.78
N GLY A 229 0.26 21.40 -11.95
CA GLY A 229 -0.34 21.91 -13.19
C GLY A 229 0.09 21.13 -14.44
N ASP A 230 0.51 21.84 -15.48
CA ASP A 230 0.89 21.30 -16.79
C ASP A 230 2.12 20.36 -16.76
N ALA A 231 2.75 20.19 -15.60
CA ALA A 231 3.81 19.19 -15.44
C ALA A 231 3.27 17.75 -15.32
N VAL A 232 1.95 17.56 -15.13
CA VAL A 232 1.34 16.22 -14.98
C VAL A 232 0.63 15.84 -16.29
N GLU A 233 1.19 14.83 -16.97
CA GLU A 233 0.65 14.25 -18.20
C GLU A 233 -0.08 12.95 -17.86
N LEU A 234 -1.39 12.96 -18.08
CA LEU A 234 -2.26 11.79 -17.88
C LEU A 234 -2.49 11.02 -19.18
N SER A 235 -2.99 9.79 -19.06
CA SER A 235 -3.29 8.91 -20.20
C SER A 235 -2.10 8.65 -21.12
N ALA A 236 -0.90 8.68 -20.55
CA ALA A 236 0.37 8.52 -21.27
C ALA A 236 1.19 7.35 -20.68
N PRO A 237 0.77 6.08 -20.90
CA PRO A 237 1.51 4.93 -20.38
C PRO A 237 2.91 4.84 -21.00
N VAL A 238 3.92 4.83 -20.13
CA VAL A 238 5.31 4.69 -20.53
C VAL A 238 5.56 3.27 -21.03
N ARG A 239 6.11 3.17 -22.24
CA ARG A 239 6.42 1.90 -22.91
C ARG A 239 7.89 1.57 -22.91
N ARG A 240 8.76 2.60 -23.04
CA ARG A 240 10.21 2.42 -23.13
C ARG A 240 10.93 3.58 -22.46
N ILE A 241 12.08 3.31 -21.89
CA ILE A 241 13.03 4.28 -21.36
C ILE A 241 14.39 3.98 -21.96
N GLU A 242 14.87 4.88 -22.82
CA GLU A 242 16.25 4.90 -23.27
C GLU A 242 17.09 5.64 -22.25
N HIS A 243 18.29 5.14 -21.92
CA HIS A 243 19.13 5.77 -20.93
C HIS A 243 20.61 5.66 -21.26
N SER A 244 21.35 6.73 -20.99
CA SER A 244 22.80 6.80 -21.21
C SER A 244 23.46 7.62 -20.08
N GLY A 245 24.77 7.81 -20.17
CA GLY A 245 25.47 8.74 -19.28
C GLY A 245 24.95 10.20 -19.36
N ASP A 246 24.34 10.57 -20.48
CA ASP A 246 23.88 11.95 -20.75
C ASP A 246 22.46 12.23 -20.28
N GLY A 247 21.63 11.19 -20.12
CA GLY A 247 20.25 11.36 -19.68
C GLY A 247 19.33 10.20 -20.06
N VAL A 248 18.05 10.53 -20.14
CA VAL A 248 16.98 9.57 -20.47
C VAL A 248 16.07 10.14 -21.55
N VAL A 249 15.50 9.23 -22.36
CA VAL A 249 14.36 9.52 -23.24
C VAL A 249 13.24 8.55 -22.85
N VAL A 250 12.14 9.12 -22.37
CA VAL A 250 10.96 8.35 -21.94
C VAL A 250 9.91 8.38 -23.05
N HIS A 251 9.57 7.22 -23.56
CA HIS A 251 8.59 7.03 -24.61
C HIS A 251 7.26 6.53 -24.00
N ALA A 252 6.26 7.39 -24.06
CA ALA A 252 4.89 7.11 -23.65
C ALA A 252 3.94 7.18 -24.84
N ASP A 253 2.73 6.69 -24.71
CA ASP A 253 1.73 6.78 -25.78
C ASP A 253 1.44 8.26 -26.08
N GLY A 254 1.69 8.71 -27.31
CA GLY A 254 1.50 10.08 -27.77
C GLY A 254 2.51 11.12 -27.23
N LEU A 255 3.48 10.73 -26.41
CA LEU A 255 4.41 11.66 -25.77
C LEU A 255 5.82 11.11 -25.67
N GLU A 256 6.82 11.92 -26.03
CA GLU A 256 8.23 11.70 -25.73
C GLU A 256 8.72 12.75 -24.73
N VAL A 257 9.40 12.31 -23.64
CA VAL A 257 10.02 13.23 -22.68
C VAL A 257 11.52 12.98 -22.63
N ARG A 258 12.30 14.04 -22.86
CA ARG A 258 13.76 14.05 -22.71
C ARG A 258 14.13 14.70 -21.40
N ALA A 259 14.96 14.03 -20.60
CA ALA A 259 15.37 14.55 -19.29
C ALA A 259 16.77 14.09 -18.91
N ARG A 260 17.38 14.79 -17.95
CA ARG A 260 18.68 14.38 -17.40
C ARG A 260 18.58 13.17 -16.48
N ARG A 261 17.44 12.99 -15.81
CA ARG A 261 17.19 11.93 -14.83
C ARG A 261 15.76 11.43 -14.93
N ALA A 262 15.54 10.16 -14.54
CA ALA A 262 14.23 9.59 -14.39
C ALA A 262 14.01 9.07 -12.97
N ILE A 263 12.81 9.28 -12.41
CA ILE A 263 12.33 8.61 -11.21
C ILE A 263 11.20 7.68 -11.61
N VAL A 264 11.43 6.36 -11.50
CA VAL A 264 10.41 5.35 -11.78
C VAL A 264 9.68 5.04 -10.48
N ALA A 265 8.42 5.54 -10.38
CA ALA A 265 7.58 5.49 -9.18
C ALA A 265 6.38 4.54 -9.36
N VAL A 266 6.57 3.44 -10.10
CA VAL A 266 5.59 2.38 -10.30
C VAL A 266 5.93 1.16 -9.44
N PRO A 267 4.95 0.28 -9.12
CA PRO A 267 5.22 -0.94 -8.35
C PRO A 267 6.34 -1.79 -8.96
N PRO A 268 7.26 -2.36 -8.17
CA PRO A 268 8.38 -3.16 -8.70
C PRO A 268 7.97 -4.24 -9.68
N ALA A 269 6.88 -4.96 -9.43
CA ALA A 269 6.35 -5.99 -10.34
C ALA A 269 5.96 -5.44 -11.72
N LEU A 270 5.69 -4.15 -11.83
CA LEU A 270 5.31 -3.50 -13.09
C LEU A 270 6.48 -2.83 -13.81
N CYS A 271 7.61 -2.60 -13.12
CA CYS A 271 8.81 -2.02 -13.75
C CYS A 271 9.28 -2.87 -14.95
N GLY A 272 9.13 -4.20 -14.89
CA GLY A 272 9.49 -5.11 -15.98
C GLY A 272 8.54 -5.06 -17.19
N ARG A 273 7.48 -4.26 -17.18
CA ARG A 273 6.60 -4.00 -18.33
C ARG A 273 7.06 -2.81 -19.18
N ILE A 274 8.00 -2.04 -18.67
CA ILE A 274 8.66 -0.96 -19.39
C ILE A 274 9.91 -1.56 -20.06
N ALA A 275 10.07 -1.35 -21.34
CA ALA A 275 11.30 -1.72 -22.05
C ALA A 275 12.41 -0.72 -21.69
N TYR A 276 13.60 -1.19 -21.34
CA TYR A 276 14.76 -0.36 -21.07
C TYR A 276 15.83 -0.55 -22.15
N ASP A 277 16.47 0.53 -22.57
CA ASP A 277 17.54 0.50 -23.56
C ASP A 277 18.71 1.42 -23.14
N PRO A 278 19.89 0.85 -22.81
CA PRO A 278 20.19 -0.58 -22.77
C PRO A 278 19.36 -1.33 -21.72
N PRO A 279 19.25 -2.68 -21.81
CA PRO A 279 18.55 -3.49 -20.82
C PRO A 279 19.10 -3.24 -19.40
N LEU A 280 18.21 -3.28 -18.40
CA LEU A 280 18.62 -3.21 -16.99
C LEU A 280 19.54 -4.39 -16.64
N PRO A 281 20.45 -4.23 -15.67
CA PRO A 281 21.26 -5.35 -15.16
C PRO A 281 20.38 -6.52 -14.73
N GLY A 282 20.80 -7.75 -15.04
CA GLY A 282 20.00 -8.95 -14.84
C GLY A 282 19.52 -9.15 -13.38
N TYR A 283 20.30 -8.72 -12.38
CA TYR A 283 19.88 -8.78 -10.97
C TYR A 283 18.70 -7.84 -10.66
N ARG A 284 18.61 -6.69 -11.33
CA ARG A 284 17.44 -5.78 -11.20
C ARG A 284 16.22 -6.36 -11.90
N ASP A 285 16.40 -6.89 -13.11
CA ASP A 285 15.32 -7.53 -13.85
C ASP A 285 14.77 -8.75 -13.08
N GLN A 286 15.65 -9.58 -12.53
CA GLN A 286 15.25 -10.73 -11.71
C GLN A 286 14.50 -10.32 -10.43
N LEU A 287 14.81 -9.18 -9.80
CA LEU A 287 14.05 -8.66 -8.68
C LEU A 287 12.59 -8.40 -9.07
N THR A 288 12.35 -7.73 -10.21
CA THR A 288 10.98 -7.41 -10.66
C THR A 288 10.14 -8.66 -10.90
N GLN A 289 10.77 -9.76 -11.35
CA GLN A 289 10.11 -11.05 -11.56
C GLN A 289 9.79 -11.78 -10.25
N ARG A 290 10.39 -11.39 -9.12
CA ARG A 290 10.30 -12.08 -7.82
C ARG A 290 9.58 -11.30 -6.73
N MET A 291 9.07 -10.13 -7.01
CA MET A 291 8.26 -9.35 -6.06
C MET A 291 6.78 -9.40 -6.46
N PRO A 292 6.04 -10.43 -6.03
CA PRO A 292 4.62 -10.50 -6.35
C PRO A 292 3.83 -9.41 -5.61
N GLN A 293 2.74 -8.97 -6.22
CA GLN A 293 1.75 -8.11 -5.60
C GLN A 293 0.84 -8.91 -4.67
N GLY A 294 0.38 -8.28 -3.60
CA GLY A 294 -0.71 -8.79 -2.79
C GLY A 294 -2.02 -8.87 -3.59
N SER A 295 -2.95 -9.67 -3.11
CA SER A 295 -4.26 -9.87 -3.75
C SER A 295 -5.36 -9.38 -2.83
N VAL A 296 -6.12 -8.36 -3.25
CA VAL A 296 -7.24 -7.83 -2.47
C VAL A 296 -8.42 -7.42 -3.34
N ILE A 297 -9.62 -7.73 -2.84
CA ILE A 297 -10.88 -7.17 -3.33
C ILE A 297 -11.50 -6.41 -2.16
N LYS A 298 -11.68 -5.12 -2.31
CA LYS A 298 -12.33 -4.26 -1.33
C LYS A 298 -13.80 -4.19 -1.63
N CYS A 299 -14.65 -4.51 -0.65
CA CYS A 299 -16.10 -4.58 -0.78
C CYS A 299 -16.75 -3.63 0.23
N MET A 300 -17.73 -2.84 -0.21
CA MET A 300 -18.48 -1.93 0.65
C MET A 300 -19.97 -2.13 0.48
N ALA A 301 -20.65 -2.32 1.59
CA ALA A 301 -22.10 -2.34 1.67
C ALA A 301 -22.57 -0.98 2.23
N VAL A 302 -23.39 -0.27 1.44
CA VAL A 302 -23.90 1.07 1.76
C VAL A 302 -25.35 0.96 2.20
N TYR A 303 -25.70 1.61 3.29
CA TYR A 303 -27.02 1.63 3.90
C TYR A 303 -27.46 3.08 4.15
N ASP A 304 -28.75 3.35 4.26
CA ASP A 304 -29.25 4.70 4.52
C ASP A 304 -28.69 5.29 5.83
N THR A 305 -28.54 4.45 6.86
CA THR A 305 -27.95 4.82 8.16
C THR A 305 -27.00 3.74 8.66
N PRO A 306 -26.02 4.07 9.53
CA PRO A 306 -25.16 3.10 10.18
C PRO A 306 -25.90 2.37 11.32
N PHE A 307 -26.88 1.53 10.97
CA PHE A 307 -27.82 0.87 11.90
C PHE A 307 -27.13 0.02 12.99
N TRP A 308 -25.93 -0.47 12.74
CA TRP A 308 -25.14 -1.22 13.75
C TRP A 308 -24.79 -0.34 14.95
N ARG A 309 -24.63 0.98 14.77
CA ARG A 309 -24.39 1.93 15.86
C ARG A 309 -25.61 2.02 16.79
N GLU A 310 -26.83 1.93 16.26
CA GLU A 310 -28.08 1.88 17.04
C GLU A 310 -28.15 0.59 17.89
N GLN A 311 -27.46 -0.48 17.46
CA GLN A 311 -27.35 -1.75 18.18
C GLN A 311 -26.20 -1.75 19.21
N GLY A 312 -25.49 -0.62 19.41
CA GLY A 312 -24.35 -0.50 20.29
C GLY A 312 -23.07 -1.11 19.73
N LEU A 313 -23.00 -1.36 18.40
CA LEU A 313 -21.83 -1.95 17.74
C LEU A 313 -20.95 -0.86 17.09
N SER A 314 -19.64 -1.07 17.14
CA SER A 314 -18.66 -0.18 16.49
C SER A 314 -18.62 -0.30 14.95
N GLY A 315 -19.18 -1.39 14.41
CA GLY A 315 -19.00 -1.72 13.00
C GLY A 315 -17.70 -2.45 12.69
N GLU A 316 -16.88 -2.74 13.71
CA GLU A 316 -15.67 -3.56 13.57
C GLU A 316 -16.00 -5.03 13.87
N ALA A 317 -15.61 -5.94 12.96
CA ALA A 317 -15.79 -7.36 13.14
C ALA A 317 -14.61 -8.15 12.60
N THR A 318 -14.26 -9.23 13.33
CA THR A 318 -13.28 -10.24 12.88
C THR A 318 -14.00 -11.59 12.76
N SER A 319 -13.74 -12.33 11.68
CA SER A 319 -14.31 -13.67 11.47
C SER A 319 -13.25 -14.63 10.92
N ASP A 320 -13.19 -15.84 11.46
CA ASP A 320 -12.36 -16.93 10.92
C ASP A 320 -13.07 -17.70 9.79
N VAL A 321 -14.30 -17.33 9.46
CA VAL A 321 -15.11 -17.92 8.40
C VAL A 321 -15.61 -16.86 7.41
N GLY A 322 -15.91 -17.29 6.20
CA GLY A 322 -16.43 -16.43 5.13
C GLY A 322 -15.34 -15.74 4.29
N PRO A 323 -15.77 -14.98 3.28
CA PRO A 323 -14.84 -14.36 2.34
C PRO A 323 -14.14 -13.14 2.93
N ALA A 324 -14.85 -12.26 3.64
CA ALA A 324 -14.30 -11.08 4.32
C ALA A 324 -14.06 -11.41 5.80
N LYS A 325 -12.80 -11.50 6.20
CA LYS A 325 -12.40 -11.82 7.57
C LYS A 325 -12.40 -10.62 8.50
N LEU A 326 -12.21 -9.43 7.93
CA LEU A 326 -12.24 -8.16 8.66
C LEU A 326 -13.26 -7.21 8.04
N ILE A 327 -14.03 -6.57 8.90
CA ILE A 327 -15.03 -5.57 8.53
C ILE A 327 -14.84 -4.36 9.43
N PHE A 328 -15.00 -3.16 8.86
CA PHE A 328 -14.90 -1.90 9.59
C PHE A 328 -16.07 -0.97 9.22
N ASP A 329 -16.39 -0.07 10.14
CA ASP A 329 -17.25 1.08 9.84
C ASP A 329 -16.48 2.07 8.95
N ASN A 330 -16.98 2.26 7.74
CA ASN A 330 -16.43 3.17 6.75
C ASN A 330 -17.35 4.36 6.44
N THR A 331 -18.28 4.63 7.33
CA THR A 331 -19.20 5.74 7.25
C THR A 331 -18.43 7.07 7.10
N PRO A 332 -18.83 7.97 6.19
CA PRO A 332 -18.22 9.28 6.04
C PRO A 332 -18.42 10.16 7.30
N PRO A 333 -17.65 11.27 7.42
CA PRO A 333 -17.71 12.11 8.63
C PRO A 333 -19.06 12.79 8.87
N SER A 334 -19.91 12.89 7.86
CA SER A 334 -21.30 13.33 7.97
C SER A 334 -22.19 12.41 8.83
N GLY A 335 -21.78 11.15 9.04
CA GLY A 335 -22.54 10.14 9.76
C GLY A 335 -23.53 9.37 8.91
N THR A 336 -23.77 9.77 7.66
CA THR A 336 -24.63 9.09 6.66
C THR A 336 -24.07 9.29 5.26
N PRO A 337 -24.32 8.35 4.30
CA PRO A 337 -24.91 7.03 4.50
C PRO A 337 -24.02 6.13 5.37
N GLY A 338 -24.59 5.09 5.99
CA GLY A 338 -23.82 4.08 6.72
C GLY A 338 -23.05 3.20 5.74
N VAL A 339 -21.78 2.92 6.01
CA VAL A 339 -20.94 2.09 5.14
C VAL A 339 -20.18 1.07 5.97
N LEU A 340 -20.34 -0.23 5.65
CA LEU A 340 -19.46 -1.30 6.13
C LEU A 340 -18.47 -1.66 5.01
N VAL A 341 -17.18 -1.65 5.32
CA VAL A 341 -16.13 -2.11 4.42
C VAL A 341 -15.59 -3.45 4.87
N GLY A 342 -15.48 -4.41 3.96
CA GLY A 342 -14.84 -5.71 4.17
C GLY A 342 -13.81 -5.98 3.10
N PHE A 343 -12.83 -6.83 3.43
CA PHE A 343 -11.72 -7.14 2.56
C PHE A 343 -11.66 -8.64 2.30
N LEU A 344 -11.54 -9.01 1.03
CA LEU A 344 -11.10 -10.33 0.63
C LEU A 344 -9.61 -10.21 0.32
N GLU A 345 -8.79 -11.02 1.00
CA GLU A 345 -7.34 -10.88 0.97
C GLU A 345 -6.66 -12.21 0.65
N GLY A 346 -5.46 -12.17 0.12
CA GLY A 346 -4.63 -13.33 -0.13
C GLY A 346 -5.32 -14.40 -0.99
N ALA A 347 -5.35 -15.62 -0.50
CA ALA A 347 -5.97 -16.76 -1.18
C ALA A 347 -7.47 -16.55 -1.41
N ARG A 348 -8.17 -15.89 -0.48
CA ARG A 348 -9.60 -15.58 -0.62
C ARG A 348 -9.86 -14.61 -1.77
N ALA A 349 -9.05 -13.57 -1.91
CA ALA A 349 -9.15 -12.66 -3.05
C ALA A 349 -8.96 -13.40 -4.37
N ARG A 350 -8.00 -14.31 -4.45
CA ARG A 350 -7.74 -15.11 -5.65
C ARG A 350 -8.86 -16.11 -5.96
N GLU A 351 -9.44 -16.74 -4.93
CA GLU A 351 -10.57 -17.66 -5.06
C GLU A 351 -11.82 -16.93 -5.55
N TYR A 352 -12.24 -15.91 -4.81
CA TYR A 352 -13.47 -15.18 -5.09
C TYR A 352 -13.36 -14.25 -6.32
N GLY A 353 -12.14 -13.80 -6.67
CA GLY A 353 -11.87 -13.06 -7.89
C GLY A 353 -12.20 -13.84 -9.19
N ARG A 354 -12.20 -15.17 -9.13
CA ARG A 354 -12.59 -16.05 -10.26
C ARG A 354 -14.11 -16.23 -10.38
N MET A 355 -14.87 -15.83 -9.35
CA MET A 355 -16.33 -15.93 -9.37
C MET A 355 -16.93 -14.76 -10.16
N ARG A 356 -18.15 -14.94 -10.67
CA ARG A 356 -18.92 -13.84 -11.24
C ARG A 356 -19.26 -12.82 -10.14
N ALA A 357 -19.30 -11.53 -10.49
CA ALA A 357 -19.54 -10.46 -9.52
C ALA A 357 -20.83 -10.64 -8.68
N PRO A 358 -21.98 -11.08 -9.23
CA PRO A 358 -23.16 -11.32 -8.41
C PRO A 358 -23.02 -12.44 -7.38
N GLU A 359 -22.28 -13.48 -7.71
CA GLU A 359 -22.02 -14.62 -6.80
C GLU A 359 -21.07 -14.19 -5.67
N ARG A 360 -20.04 -13.45 -6.00
CA ARG A 360 -19.09 -12.87 -5.04
C ARG A 360 -19.80 -11.90 -4.09
N ARG A 361 -20.61 -10.96 -4.63
CA ARG A 361 -21.44 -10.05 -3.85
C ARG A 361 -22.34 -10.80 -2.88
N ALA A 362 -23.08 -11.82 -3.34
CA ALA A 362 -23.96 -12.62 -2.49
C ALA A 362 -23.17 -13.33 -1.36
N ALA A 363 -21.98 -13.83 -1.63
CA ALA A 363 -21.15 -14.47 -0.62
C ALA A 363 -20.68 -13.50 0.45
N VAL A 364 -20.24 -12.28 0.06
CA VAL A 364 -19.84 -11.22 0.99
C VAL A 364 -21.02 -10.78 1.85
N LEU A 365 -22.17 -10.50 1.23
CA LEU A 365 -23.37 -10.05 1.95
C LEU A 365 -23.87 -11.09 2.95
N ARG A 366 -23.85 -12.39 2.62
CA ARG A 366 -24.14 -13.45 3.61
C ARG A 366 -23.20 -13.44 4.81
N GLY A 367 -21.92 -13.12 4.59
CA GLY A 367 -20.95 -12.94 5.67
C GLY A 367 -21.30 -11.76 6.59
N ILE A 368 -21.63 -10.62 5.99
CA ILE A 368 -22.01 -9.40 6.72
C ILE A 368 -23.35 -9.61 7.46
N GLU A 369 -24.33 -10.23 6.81
CA GLU A 369 -25.63 -10.56 7.40
C GLU A 369 -25.49 -11.49 8.63
N ARG A 370 -24.60 -12.48 8.56
CA ARG A 370 -24.33 -13.38 9.69
C ARG A 370 -23.80 -12.62 10.92
N LEU A 371 -22.99 -11.59 10.71
CA LEU A 371 -22.39 -10.78 11.77
C LEU A 371 -23.33 -9.71 12.32
N TYR A 372 -24.05 -9.00 11.46
CA TYR A 372 -24.84 -7.82 11.84
C TYR A 372 -26.34 -8.01 11.77
N GLY A 373 -26.81 -9.19 11.39
CA GLY A 373 -28.22 -9.54 11.26
C GLY A 373 -28.84 -9.23 9.89
N PRO A 374 -30.13 -9.59 9.68
CA PRO A 374 -30.78 -9.61 8.36
C PRO A 374 -30.73 -8.27 7.60
N ARG A 375 -30.82 -7.13 8.31
CA ARG A 375 -30.74 -5.80 7.71
C ARG A 375 -29.43 -5.58 6.94
N ALA A 376 -28.36 -6.24 7.38
CA ALA A 376 -27.06 -6.14 6.74
C ALA A 376 -26.94 -6.88 5.40
N GLY A 377 -27.87 -7.81 5.13
CA GLY A 377 -27.93 -8.54 3.86
C GLY A 377 -28.50 -7.72 2.68
N ASP A 378 -29.16 -6.58 2.96
CA ASP A 378 -29.87 -5.77 1.96
C ASP A 378 -29.37 -4.31 1.92
N PRO A 379 -28.15 -4.05 1.43
CA PRO A 379 -27.64 -2.70 1.26
C PRO A 379 -28.29 -1.97 0.08
N SER A 380 -28.49 -0.66 0.19
CA SER A 380 -28.99 0.20 -0.88
C SER A 380 -28.01 0.27 -2.08
N ARG A 381 -26.70 0.13 -1.81
CA ARG A 381 -25.65 0.04 -2.83
C ARG A 381 -24.55 -0.90 -2.38
N PHE A 382 -23.96 -1.65 -3.32
CA PHE A 382 -22.76 -2.45 -3.09
C PHE A 382 -21.66 -2.00 -4.06
N ILE A 383 -20.50 -1.68 -3.51
CA ILE A 383 -19.32 -1.24 -4.26
C ILE A 383 -18.24 -2.29 -4.07
N GLU A 384 -17.61 -2.72 -5.16
CA GLU A 384 -16.43 -3.58 -5.08
C GLU A 384 -15.33 -3.11 -6.02
N ARG A 385 -14.09 -3.31 -5.59
CA ARG A 385 -12.91 -3.05 -6.41
C ARG A 385 -11.90 -4.18 -6.27
N SER A 386 -11.66 -4.90 -7.36
CA SER A 386 -10.57 -5.87 -7.49
C SER A 386 -9.32 -5.14 -7.96
N TRP A 387 -8.31 -5.06 -7.10
CA TRP A 387 -7.05 -4.41 -7.46
C TRP A 387 -6.15 -5.28 -8.34
N ALA A 388 -6.37 -6.59 -8.38
CA ALA A 388 -5.69 -7.49 -9.31
C ALA A 388 -6.08 -7.25 -10.77
N ASP A 389 -7.31 -6.76 -11.00
CA ASP A 389 -7.84 -6.47 -12.34
C ASP A 389 -7.47 -5.06 -12.83
N GLU A 390 -6.95 -4.19 -11.94
CA GLU A 390 -6.45 -2.88 -12.31
C GLU A 390 -5.20 -2.98 -13.18
N GLU A 391 -5.28 -2.56 -14.44
CA GLU A 391 -4.24 -2.73 -15.46
C GLU A 391 -2.86 -2.21 -15.00
N TRP A 392 -2.84 -1.03 -14.39
CA TRP A 392 -1.60 -0.34 -13.99
C TRP A 392 -1.25 -0.52 -12.52
N THR A 393 -1.86 -1.54 -11.85
CA THR A 393 -1.53 -1.90 -10.47
C THR A 393 -1.29 -3.40 -10.32
N ARG A 394 -2.21 -4.22 -10.84
CA ARG A 394 -2.16 -5.69 -10.84
C ARG A 394 -2.05 -6.32 -9.45
N GLY A 395 -2.58 -5.65 -8.46
CA GLY A 395 -2.67 -6.11 -7.07
C GLY A 395 -2.47 -4.99 -6.06
N CYS A 396 -2.78 -5.28 -4.82
CA CYS A 396 -2.61 -4.46 -3.61
C CYS A 396 -2.43 -5.39 -2.39
N TYR A 397 -1.91 -4.91 -1.22
CA TYR A 397 -1.67 -3.47 -1.05
C TYR A 397 -0.36 -3.02 -1.70
N GLY A 398 0.67 -3.87 -1.69
CA GLY A 398 1.98 -3.67 -2.32
C GLY A 398 2.63 -4.98 -2.72
N CYS A 399 3.83 -4.88 -3.28
CA CYS A 399 4.70 -6.04 -3.49
C CYS A 399 5.36 -6.44 -2.17
N TYR A 400 5.59 -7.72 -2.00
CA TYR A 400 6.34 -8.28 -0.87
C TYR A 400 7.51 -9.14 -1.33
N MET A 401 8.48 -9.38 -0.43
CA MET A 401 9.61 -10.25 -0.71
C MET A 401 9.29 -11.69 -0.30
N PRO A 402 9.30 -12.64 -1.22
CA PRO A 402 9.27 -14.06 -0.90
C PRO A 402 10.61 -14.53 -0.31
N PRO A 403 10.73 -15.78 0.17
CA PRO A 403 11.99 -16.34 0.63
C PRO A 403 13.14 -16.16 -0.38
N GLY A 404 14.29 -15.69 0.11
CA GLY A 404 15.48 -15.37 -0.68
C GLY A 404 15.46 -14.00 -1.35
N GLY A 405 14.34 -13.26 -1.28
CA GLY A 405 14.20 -11.98 -1.98
C GLY A 405 15.16 -10.91 -1.47
N TRP A 406 15.27 -10.73 -0.16
CA TRP A 406 16.14 -9.72 0.41
C TRP A 406 17.64 -10.04 0.27
N THR A 407 18.04 -11.25 0.55
CA THR A 407 19.47 -11.63 0.56
C THR A 407 20.05 -11.70 -0.84
N GLN A 408 19.25 -12.02 -1.86
CA GLN A 408 19.71 -12.12 -3.24
C GLN A 408 19.57 -10.80 -4.02
N PHE A 409 18.52 -10.03 -3.76
CA PHE A 409 18.14 -8.90 -4.62
C PHE A 409 17.90 -7.59 -3.87
N GLY A 410 18.04 -7.57 -2.54
CA GLY A 410 17.71 -6.41 -1.69
C GLY A 410 18.33 -5.08 -2.16
N PRO A 411 19.66 -5.04 -2.44
CA PRO A 411 20.29 -3.81 -2.95
C PRO A 411 19.62 -3.27 -4.22
N ALA A 412 19.27 -4.14 -5.15
CA ALA A 412 18.67 -3.77 -6.43
C ALA A 412 17.33 -3.02 -6.29
N LEU A 413 16.65 -3.11 -5.14
CA LEU A 413 15.35 -2.45 -4.95
C LEU A 413 15.46 -0.92 -5.00
N ARG A 414 16.57 -0.35 -4.51
CA ARG A 414 16.76 1.10 -4.34
C ARG A 414 17.94 1.66 -5.10
N GLU A 415 18.92 0.84 -5.44
CA GLU A 415 20.14 1.28 -6.11
C GLU A 415 19.83 1.90 -7.47
N PRO A 416 20.25 3.16 -7.71
CA PRO A 416 20.08 3.82 -9.01
C PRO A 416 20.82 3.07 -10.12
N ILE A 417 20.28 3.10 -11.32
CA ILE A 417 20.94 2.55 -12.51
C ILE A 417 21.18 3.68 -13.51
N GLY A 418 22.42 4.17 -13.54
CA GLY A 418 22.76 5.34 -14.33
C GLY A 418 21.87 6.53 -13.95
N PRO A 419 21.12 7.11 -14.90
CA PRO A 419 20.23 8.24 -14.63
C PRO A 419 18.85 7.84 -14.06
N ILE A 420 18.60 6.55 -13.82
CA ILE A 420 17.29 6.04 -13.36
C ILE A 420 17.30 5.81 -11.86
N HIS A 421 16.38 6.45 -11.15
CA HIS A 421 16.12 6.33 -9.73
C HIS A 421 14.78 5.64 -9.47
N TRP A 422 14.60 5.03 -8.30
CA TRP A 422 13.44 4.21 -7.97
C TRP A 422 12.66 4.79 -6.78
N ALA A 423 11.36 4.97 -6.93
CA ALA A 423 10.45 5.35 -5.86
C ALA A 423 9.26 4.37 -5.79
N GLY A 424 8.38 4.57 -4.82
CA GLY A 424 7.23 3.71 -4.55
C GLY A 424 7.25 3.18 -3.12
N ALA A 425 6.10 2.90 -2.55
CA ALA A 425 5.93 2.48 -1.17
C ALA A 425 6.81 1.28 -0.79
N GLU A 426 7.08 0.39 -1.74
CA GLU A 426 7.91 -0.80 -1.56
C GLU A 426 9.41 -0.49 -1.39
N THR A 427 9.84 0.70 -1.86
CA THR A 427 11.24 1.14 -1.72
C THR A 427 11.49 1.94 -0.44
N ALA A 428 10.44 2.18 0.36
CA ALA A 428 10.53 2.91 1.62
C ALA A 428 11.28 2.14 2.70
N THR A 429 11.91 2.88 3.62
CA THR A 429 12.55 2.33 4.83
C THR A 429 11.69 2.52 6.07
N VAL A 430 10.80 3.49 6.08
CA VAL A 430 9.83 3.77 7.14
C VAL A 430 8.45 3.62 6.55
N TRP A 431 7.53 2.98 7.27
CA TRP A 431 6.18 2.68 6.81
C TRP A 431 6.14 2.06 5.40
N ASN A 432 7.01 1.06 5.18
CA ASN A 432 7.08 0.33 3.90
C ASN A 432 5.69 -0.18 3.50
N GLY A 433 5.31 0.02 2.24
CA GLY A 433 4.00 -0.40 1.71
C GLY A 433 2.84 0.56 2.02
N TYR A 434 3.00 1.54 2.92
CA TYR A 434 1.99 2.53 3.28
C TYR A 434 2.10 3.84 2.47
N MET A 435 1.08 4.69 2.59
CA MET A 435 1.07 6.02 1.96
C MET A 435 2.22 6.89 2.46
N ASP A 436 2.54 6.84 3.76
CA ASP A 436 3.69 7.55 4.34
C ASP A 436 5.02 7.10 3.73
N GLY A 437 5.19 5.79 3.57
CA GLY A 437 6.36 5.22 2.89
C GLY A 437 6.44 5.62 1.41
N ALA A 438 5.30 5.75 0.73
CA ALA A 438 5.29 6.26 -0.64
C ALA A 438 5.85 7.70 -0.69
N VAL A 439 5.40 8.58 0.21
CA VAL A 439 5.91 9.96 0.33
C VAL A 439 7.41 9.95 0.66
N GLN A 440 7.82 9.17 1.67
CA GLN A 440 9.23 9.03 2.06
C GLN A 440 10.12 8.61 0.89
N SER A 441 9.68 7.63 0.13
CA SER A 441 10.44 7.11 -1.01
C SER A 441 10.56 8.12 -2.16
N GLY A 442 9.51 8.91 -2.39
CA GLY A 442 9.51 9.99 -3.38
C GLY A 442 10.51 11.09 -3.01
N GLN A 443 10.47 11.54 -1.75
CA GLN A 443 11.42 12.53 -1.22
C GLN A 443 12.87 12.03 -1.28
N ARG A 444 13.13 10.76 -0.95
CA ARG A 444 14.46 10.14 -1.07
C ARG A 444 14.94 10.12 -2.52
N ALA A 445 14.11 9.68 -3.46
CA ALA A 445 14.49 9.63 -4.86
C ALA A 445 14.75 11.03 -5.45
N ALA A 446 13.97 12.02 -5.05
CA ALA A 446 14.23 13.43 -5.40
C ALA A 446 15.58 13.92 -4.85
N ALA A 447 15.90 13.60 -3.59
CA ALA A 447 17.19 13.95 -3.00
C ALA A 447 18.38 13.30 -3.73
N GLU A 448 18.24 12.05 -4.18
CA GLU A 448 19.25 11.35 -5.00
C GLU A 448 19.47 12.05 -6.34
N VAL A 449 18.38 12.50 -7.02
CA VAL A 449 18.46 13.26 -8.28
C VAL A 449 19.17 14.58 -8.07
N LEU A 450 18.85 15.31 -6.99
CA LEU A 450 19.47 16.58 -6.64
C LEU A 450 20.97 16.41 -6.38
N ALA A 451 21.38 15.41 -5.59
CA ALA A 451 22.79 15.14 -5.31
C ALA A 451 23.58 14.86 -6.60
N ALA A 452 23.04 14.04 -7.50
CA ALA A 452 23.68 13.72 -8.78
C ALA A 452 23.74 14.90 -9.77
N ALA A 453 22.92 15.94 -9.59
CA ALA A 453 23.00 17.17 -10.38
C ALA A 453 24.13 18.09 -9.92
N PHE A 454 24.40 18.13 -8.61
CA PHE A 454 25.46 18.97 -8.03
C PHE A 454 26.86 18.39 -8.25
N ASP A 455 27.06 17.07 -8.25
CA ASP A 455 28.37 16.43 -8.45
C ASP A 455 28.99 16.76 -9.84
N ARG A 456 28.16 16.98 -10.86
CA ARG A 456 28.65 17.34 -12.20
C ARG A 456 29.01 18.82 -12.35
N SER A 457 28.41 19.74 -11.58
CA SER A 457 28.76 21.16 -11.60
C SER A 457 30.14 21.41 -10.98
N SER A 458 30.54 20.61 -9.99
CA SER A 458 31.86 20.67 -9.37
C SER A 458 32.99 20.13 -10.27
N SER A 459 32.71 19.11 -11.07
CA SER A 459 33.70 18.51 -11.99
C SER A 459 33.93 19.36 -13.26
N GLN A 460 33.04 20.30 -13.61
CA GLN A 460 33.27 21.25 -14.72
C GLN A 460 34.04 22.51 -14.30
N VAL A 461 34.12 22.80 -13.01
CA VAL A 461 34.89 23.99 -12.50
C VAL A 461 36.36 23.66 -12.28
N GLU A 462 36.75 22.38 -12.15
CA GLU A 462 38.16 21.97 -12.03
C GLU A 462 38.91 21.82 -13.38
N THR A 463 38.26 22.08 -14.51
CA THR A 463 38.85 21.90 -15.85
C THR A 463 38.99 23.23 -16.61
N LEU A 464 38.96 24.36 -15.93
CA LEU A 464 39.32 25.68 -16.41
C LEU A 464 40.46 26.25 -15.57
#